data_c47f6bd8f5c2acccd711c475e01dea59
#
_entry.id   c47f6bd8f5c2acccd711c475e01dea59
#
_cell.length_a   1.000
_cell.length_b   1.000
_cell.length_c   1.000
_cell.angle_alpha   90.00
_cell.angle_beta   90.00
_cell.angle_gamma   90.00
#
_symmetry.space_group_name_H-M   'P 1'
#
loop_
_entity.id
_entity.type
_entity.pdbx_description
1 polymer ?
#
loop_
_entity_poly.entity_id
_entity_poly.type
_entity_poly.pdbx_seq_one_letter_code
_entity_poly.pdbx_strand_id
1 'polypeptide(L)'
;HVLKRMADAKAQAQSSSSFVLTSNIDAYFLRAGFDEDHVYESHGSCNLLQCTKGGTWEDSCDSGIWKWPTILNESGENMIQIDEHLRVTDECVSMLPRCPKCDAYARPHVSHSTDYPEDVVPTRKSRQERALVDWLESIGNKKLVVLEVGCGTSIHSLRSETEIIIGKRQMIEKDEGATTLIRIDPGNADVPVGHVGVRMKAMEALVGIEKEILMM
;
A
#
# COMPACT_ATOMS: atom_id res chain seq x y z
N HIS A 1 3.44 -11.06 11.92
CA HIS A 1 2.55 -10.84 10.76
C HIS A 1 2.68 -12.02 9.79
N VAL A 2 1.55 -12.69 9.44
CA VAL A 2 1.57 -13.94 8.61
C VAL A 2 2.29 -13.73 7.29
N LEU A 3 1.88 -12.72 6.50
CA LEU A 3 2.48 -12.43 5.19
C LEU A 3 3.99 -12.18 5.28
N LYS A 4 4.47 -11.50 6.34
CA LYS A 4 5.91 -11.27 6.51
C LYS A 4 6.67 -12.57 6.77
N ARG A 5 6.15 -13.44 7.63
CA ARG A 5 6.77 -14.76 7.87
C ARG A 5 6.81 -15.64 6.62
N MET A 6 5.72 -15.63 5.83
CA MET A 6 5.68 -16.35 4.53
C MET A 6 6.73 -15.82 3.55
N ALA A 7 6.85 -14.49 3.43
CA ALA A 7 7.84 -13.83 2.58
C ALA A 7 9.28 -14.19 3.01
N ASP A 8 9.57 -14.13 4.32
CA ASP A 8 10.88 -14.44 4.87
C ASP A 8 11.24 -15.91 4.69
N ALA A 9 10.30 -16.82 4.94
CA ALA A 9 10.52 -18.26 4.72
C ALA A 9 10.87 -18.56 3.26
N LYS A 10 10.17 -17.93 2.31
CA LYS A 10 10.46 -18.08 0.87
C LYS A 10 11.81 -17.48 0.47
N ALA A 11 12.16 -16.30 1.02
CA ALA A 11 13.45 -15.67 0.77
C ALA A 11 14.62 -16.55 1.22
N GLN A 12 14.51 -17.18 2.40
CA GLN A 12 15.52 -18.09 2.94
C GLN A 12 15.64 -19.38 2.13
N ALA A 13 14.50 -19.97 1.71
CA ALA A 13 14.51 -21.27 1.03
C ALA A 13 14.96 -21.21 -0.44
N GLN A 14 14.69 -20.11 -1.16
CA GLN A 14 14.80 -20.05 -2.62
C GLN A 14 15.47 -18.79 -3.15
N SER A 15 16.08 -17.95 -2.32
CA SER A 15 16.60 -16.61 -2.72
C SER A 15 15.52 -15.81 -3.49
N SER A 16 14.27 -15.96 -3.08
CA SER A 16 13.14 -15.26 -3.68
C SER A 16 12.99 -13.88 -3.04
N SER A 17 12.49 -12.92 -3.80
CA SER A 17 12.13 -11.60 -3.31
C SER A 17 10.62 -11.42 -3.33
N SER A 18 10.11 -10.53 -2.52
CA SER A 18 8.69 -10.17 -2.48
C SER A 18 8.52 -8.66 -2.60
N PHE A 19 7.43 -8.25 -3.21
CA PHE A 19 7.02 -6.86 -3.28
C PHE A 19 5.56 -6.74 -2.83
N VAL A 20 5.22 -5.64 -2.15
CA VAL A 20 3.88 -5.35 -1.67
C VAL A 20 3.28 -4.20 -2.47
N LEU A 21 2.12 -4.42 -3.05
CA LEU A 21 1.27 -3.38 -3.62
C LEU A 21 -0.01 -3.29 -2.78
N THR A 22 -0.28 -2.11 -2.21
CA THR A 22 -1.44 -1.93 -1.32
C THR A 22 -2.13 -0.59 -1.55
N SER A 23 -3.46 -0.58 -1.45
CA SER A 23 -4.27 0.64 -1.35
C SER A 23 -4.53 1.07 0.09
N ASN A 24 -4.11 0.28 1.08
CA ASN A 24 -4.22 0.65 2.49
C ASN A 24 -3.27 1.81 2.81
N ILE A 25 -3.75 2.71 3.66
CA ILE A 25 -3.04 3.94 4.05
C ILE A 25 -2.49 3.90 5.48
N ASP A 26 -2.57 2.73 6.13
CA ASP A 26 -2.26 2.50 7.55
C ASP A 26 -0.78 2.17 7.84
N ALA A 27 0.03 2.02 6.80
CA ALA A 27 1.43 1.63 6.86
C ALA A 27 1.71 0.32 7.63
N TYR A 28 0.72 -0.58 7.74
CA TYR A 28 0.91 -1.83 8.49
C TYR A 28 1.93 -2.79 7.87
N PHE A 29 2.18 -2.73 6.56
CA PHE A 29 3.25 -3.52 5.94
C PHE A 29 4.62 -3.06 6.43
N LEU A 30 4.88 -1.75 6.47
CA LEU A 30 6.12 -1.19 7.01
C LEU A 30 6.28 -1.52 8.50
N ARG A 31 5.20 -1.39 9.29
CA ARG A 31 5.18 -1.78 10.71
C ARG A 31 5.38 -3.28 10.94
N ALA A 32 5.02 -4.11 9.98
CA ALA A 32 5.26 -5.55 10.00
C ALA A 32 6.71 -5.93 9.60
N GLY A 33 7.54 -4.95 9.23
CA GLY A 33 8.94 -5.14 8.90
C GLY A 33 9.22 -5.43 7.43
N PHE A 34 8.29 -5.15 6.50
CA PHE A 34 8.60 -5.10 5.08
C PHE A 34 9.50 -3.90 4.79
N ASP A 35 10.44 -4.09 3.87
CA ASP A 35 11.33 -3.03 3.41
C ASP A 35 10.55 -1.95 2.64
N GLU A 36 10.80 -0.67 2.95
CA GLU A 36 10.12 0.46 2.30
C GLU A 36 10.34 0.47 0.78
N ASP A 37 11.49 0.03 0.30
CA ASP A 37 11.81 -0.06 -1.12
C ASP A 37 11.07 -1.21 -1.84
N HIS A 38 10.41 -2.08 -1.08
CA HIS A 38 9.57 -3.17 -1.57
C HIS A 38 8.09 -3.02 -1.21
N VAL A 39 7.65 -1.80 -0.89
CA VAL A 39 6.24 -1.49 -0.61
C VAL A 39 5.79 -0.30 -1.44
N TYR A 40 4.71 -0.50 -2.21
CA TYR A 40 4.01 0.56 -2.92
C TYR A 40 2.63 0.79 -2.29
N GLU A 41 2.47 1.91 -1.59
CA GLU A 41 1.20 2.39 -1.03
C GLU A 41 0.53 3.32 -2.05
N SER A 42 -0.31 2.77 -2.94
CA SER A 42 -0.85 3.47 -4.12
C SER A 42 -1.74 4.68 -3.78
N HIS A 43 -2.38 4.65 -2.61
CA HIS A 43 -3.19 5.77 -2.11
C HIS A 43 -2.45 6.65 -1.10
N GLY A 44 -1.15 6.45 -0.87
CA GLY A 44 -0.38 7.20 0.10
C GLY A 44 -0.42 6.63 1.52
N SER A 45 -0.15 7.45 2.52
CA SER A 45 -0.04 7.01 3.92
C SER A 45 -0.55 8.07 4.90
N CYS A 46 -1.38 7.65 5.86
CA CYS A 46 -1.82 8.49 6.98
C CYS A 46 -0.69 8.85 7.95
N ASN A 47 0.46 8.15 7.89
CA ASN A 47 1.61 8.46 8.74
C ASN A 47 2.48 9.60 8.20
N LEU A 48 2.12 10.15 7.06
CA LEU A 48 2.84 11.22 6.38
C LEU A 48 1.91 12.41 6.17
N LEU A 49 2.50 13.60 6.14
CA LEU A 49 1.82 14.87 5.87
C LEU A 49 2.34 15.50 4.59
N GLN A 50 1.48 16.28 3.98
CA GLN A 50 1.82 17.25 2.93
C GLN A 50 1.12 18.58 3.22
N CYS A 51 1.59 19.66 2.60
CA CYS A 51 0.91 20.95 2.64
C CYS A 51 -0.45 20.88 1.93
N THR A 52 -1.50 21.53 2.47
CA THR A 52 -2.78 21.67 1.76
C THR A 52 -2.68 22.51 0.48
N LYS A 53 -1.62 23.32 0.35
CA LYS A 53 -1.23 24.01 -0.88
C LYS A 53 -0.12 23.27 -1.65
N GLY A 54 0.19 22.04 -1.26
CA GLY A 54 1.17 21.20 -1.97
C GLY A 54 0.53 20.56 -3.20
N GLY A 55 1.38 19.96 -4.02
CA GLY A 55 0.94 19.27 -5.24
C GLY A 55 1.78 19.66 -6.45
N THR A 56 1.18 19.68 -7.64
CA THR A 56 1.84 20.01 -8.90
C THR A 56 1.27 21.24 -9.60
N TRP A 57 0.39 21.99 -8.93
CA TRP A 57 -0.13 23.27 -9.44
C TRP A 57 1.00 24.30 -9.57
N GLU A 58 0.87 25.27 -10.47
CA GLU A 58 1.88 26.29 -10.77
C GLU A 58 2.38 27.04 -9.52
N ASP A 59 1.46 27.41 -8.62
CA ASP A 59 1.75 28.12 -7.38
C ASP A 59 1.79 27.21 -6.14
N SER A 60 2.01 25.90 -6.33
CA SER A 60 2.00 24.96 -5.23
C SER A 60 3.18 25.14 -4.28
N CYS A 61 2.95 24.84 -3.00
CA CYS A 61 4.01 24.83 -1.99
C CYS A 61 4.88 23.58 -2.16
N ASP A 62 6.18 23.77 -2.36
CA ASP A 62 7.18 22.72 -2.55
C ASP A 62 7.79 22.21 -1.24
N SER A 63 7.02 22.22 -0.13
CA SER A 63 7.46 21.70 1.17
C SER A 63 7.72 20.17 1.17
N GLY A 64 7.26 19.48 0.13
CA GLY A 64 7.38 18.02 0.03
C GLY A 64 6.46 17.27 0.99
N ILE A 65 6.95 16.11 1.44
CA ILE A 65 6.23 15.18 2.33
C ILE A 65 7.05 15.02 3.60
N TRP A 66 6.39 15.02 4.77
CA TRP A 66 7.08 14.86 6.06
C TRP A 66 6.29 13.97 7.02
N LYS A 67 6.94 13.52 8.09
CA LYS A 67 6.30 12.69 9.13
C LYS A 67 5.43 13.55 10.03
N TRP A 68 4.39 12.94 10.61
CA TRP A 68 3.62 13.58 11.67
C TRP A 68 4.53 14.02 12.82
N PRO A 69 4.36 15.25 13.33
CA PRO A 69 4.99 15.66 14.56
C PRO A 69 4.38 14.86 15.73
N THR A 70 5.13 14.70 16.80
CA THR A 70 4.59 14.12 18.04
C THR A 70 3.64 15.13 18.69
N ILE A 71 2.35 14.82 18.72
CA ILE A 71 1.28 15.63 19.34
C ILE A 71 0.77 14.90 20.58
N LEU A 72 1.69 14.38 21.39
CA LEU A 72 1.39 13.67 22.61
C LEU A 72 1.76 14.54 23.81
N ASN A 73 0.95 14.49 24.88
CA ASN A 73 1.31 15.08 26.16
C ASN A 73 2.40 14.23 26.86
N GLU A 74 2.85 14.68 28.03
CA GLU A 74 3.88 13.99 28.84
C GLU A 74 3.45 12.57 29.25
N SER A 75 2.14 12.29 29.29
CA SER A 75 1.56 10.97 29.58
C SER A 75 1.45 10.07 28.35
N GLY A 76 1.82 10.55 27.17
CA GLY A 76 1.70 9.81 25.90
C GLY A 76 0.29 9.80 25.29
N GLU A 77 -0.61 10.66 25.76
CA GLU A 77 -1.96 10.79 25.25
C GLU A 77 -2.02 11.81 24.10
N ASN A 78 -2.92 11.57 23.16
CA ASN A 78 -3.16 12.52 22.06
C ASN A 78 -3.77 13.82 22.60
N MET A 79 -3.12 14.93 22.33
CA MET A 79 -3.58 16.26 22.73
C MET A 79 -4.73 16.80 21.85
N ILE A 80 -4.91 16.26 20.64
CA ILE A 80 -6.02 16.66 19.77
C ILE A 80 -7.29 15.90 20.20
N GLN A 81 -8.29 16.67 20.61
CA GLN A 81 -9.60 16.14 20.93
C GLN A 81 -10.55 16.25 19.74
N ILE A 82 -11.42 15.26 19.61
CA ILE A 82 -12.44 15.20 18.57
C ILE A 82 -13.84 15.14 19.20
N ASP A 83 -14.81 15.75 18.57
CA ASP A 83 -16.22 15.72 18.97
C ASP A 83 -16.91 14.39 18.57
N GLU A 84 -18.18 14.26 18.89
CA GLU A 84 -19.02 13.09 18.55
C GLU A 84 -19.18 12.89 17.03
N HIS A 85 -18.91 13.91 16.24
CA HIS A 85 -18.93 13.87 14.77
C HIS A 85 -17.54 13.66 14.15
N LEU A 86 -16.56 13.25 14.97
CA LEU A 86 -15.16 13.03 14.57
C LEU A 86 -14.46 14.29 14.01
N ARG A 87 -14.88 15.49 14.42
CA ARG A 87 -14.24 16.75 14.06
C ARG A 87 -13.36 17.22 15.20
N VAL A 88 -12.25 17.84 14.86
CA VAL A 88 -11.36 18.47 15.86
C VAL A 88 -12.12 19.58 16.58
N THR A 89 -12.04 19.60 17.91
CA THR A 89 -12.68 20.67 18.71
C THR A 89 -12.00 22.02 18.46
N ASP A 90 -12.75 23.14 18.61
CA ASP A 90 -12.24 24.49 18.31
C ASP A 90 -10.98 24.82 19.11
N GLU A 91 -10.88 24.35 20.34
CA GLU A 91 -9.70 24.54 21.21
C GLU A 91 -8.46 23.87 20.64
N CYS A 92 -8.63 22.75 19.92
CA CYS A 92 -7.54 21.96 19.37
C CYS A 92 -7.16 22.36 17.92
N VAL A 93 -7.90 23.23 17.26
CA VAL A 93 -7.61 23.65 15.87
C VAL A 93 -6.21 24.28 15.74
N SER A 94 -5.78 25.05 16.74
CA SER A 94 -4.44 25.67 16.75
C SER A 94 -3.29 24.65 16.85
N MET A 95 -3.58 23.44 17.32
CA MET A 95 -2.61 22.34 17.48
C MET A 95 -2.46 21.52 16.19
N LEU A 96 -3.33 21.71 15.20
CA LEU A 96 -3.23 20.98 13.93
C LEU A 96 -1.89 21.27 13.25
N PRO A 97 -1.25 20.25 12.66
CA PRO A 97 0.02 20.39 11.97
C PRO A 97 -0.03 21.45 10.88
N ARG A 98 1.05 22.21 10.79
CA ARG A 98 1.21 23.23 9.75
C ARG A 98 2.41 22.94 8.88
N CYS A 99 2.35 23.45 7.66
CA CYS A 99 3.42 23.36 6.70
C CYS A 99 4.67 24.11 7.22
N PRO A 100 5.84 23.45 7.26
CA PRO A 100 7.06 24.09 7.75
C PRO A 100 7.59 25.20 6.85
N LYS A 101 7.07 25.32 5.62
CA LYS A 101 7.52 26.32 4.63
C LYS A 101 6.58 27.53 4.52
N CYS A 102 5.27 27.34 4.46
CA CYS A 102 4.32 28.41 4.19
C CYS A 102 3.26 28.61 5.28
N ASP A 103 3.36 27.87 6.39
CA ASP A 103 2.44 27.92 7.55
C ASP A 103 0.95 27.60 7.21
N ALA A 104 0.64 27.17 6.01
CA ALA A 104 -0.69 26.64 5.72
C ALA A 104 -0.93 25.34 6.50
N TYR A 105 -2.17 24.94 6.68
CA TYR A 105 -2.46 23.65 7.30
C TYR A 105 -1.82 22.50 6.52
N ALA A 106 -1.44 21.48 7.25
CA ALA A 106 -1.04 20.19 6.69
C ALA A 106 -2.25 19.26 6.56
N ARG A 107 -2.17 18.31 5.64
CA ARG A 107 -3.11 17.21 5.49
C ARG A 107 -2.36 15.89 5.43
N PRO A 108 -2.99 14.75 5.77
CA PRO A 108 -2.40 13.45 5.47
C PRO A 108 -2.01 13.33 4.00
N HIS A 109 -0.85 12.73 3.74
CA HIS A 109 -0.39 12.45 2.38
C HIS A 109 -1.14 11.23 1.83
N VAL A 110 -2.43 11.42 1.54
CA VAL A 110 -3.36 10.41 1.03
C VAL A 110 -4.09 10.98 -0.16
N SER A 111 -4.20 10.20 -1.23
CA SER A 111 -5.05 10.51 -2.38
C SER A 111 -6.50 10.18 -2.02
N HIS A 112 -7.32 11.21 -1.89
CA HIS A 112 -8.75 11.07 -1.62
C HIS A 112 -9.55 11.09 -2.92
N SER A 113 -10.74 10.49 -2.92
CA SER A 113 -11.61 10.41 -4.12
C SER A 113 -12.09 11.76 -4.64
N THR A 114 -12.00 12.82 -3.82
CA THR A 114 -12.34 14.20 -4.20
C THR A 114 -11.13 15.03 -4.63
N ASP A 115 -9.90 14.48 -4.51
CA ASP A 115 -8.70 15.18 -4.93
C ASP A 115 -8.56 15.12 -6.46
N TYR A 116 -8.02 16.18 -7.04
CA TYR A 116 -7.41 16.09 -8.36
C TYR A 116 -6.02 15.43 -8.23
N PRO A 117 -5.52 14.77 -9.29
CA PRO A 117 -4.16 14.19 -9.25
C PRO A 117 -3.09 15.21 -8.86
N GLU A 118 -3.31 16.48 -9.23
CA GLU A 118 -2.43 17.61 -8.95
C GLU A 118 -2.41 18.05 -7.49
N ASP A 119 -3.39 17.67 -6.68
CA ASP A 119 -3.47 18.03 -5.25
C ASP A 119 -2.54 17.19 -4.38
N VAL A 120 -2.00 16.09 -4.91
CA VAL A 120 -1.16 15.17 -4.17
C VAL A 120 0.30 15.31 -4.61
N VAL A 121 1.22 15.48 -3.64
CA VAL A 121 2.66 15.52 -3.91
C VAL A 121 3.13 14.16 -4.46
N PRO A 122 3.61 14.07 -5.71
CA PRO A 122 3.77 12.79 -6.41
C PRO A 122 5.06 12.04 -6.04
N THR A 123 6.04 12.71 -5.43
CA THR A 123 7.42 12.23 -5.30
C THR A 123 7.53 10.84 -4.69
N ARG A 124 6.80 10.56 -3.61
CA ARG A 124 6.83 9.26 -2.94
C ARG A 124 6.15 8.18 -3.78
N LYS A 125 4.96 8.47 -4.31
CA LYS A 125 4.21 7.54 -5.16
C LYS A 125 5.03 7.16 -6.40
N SER A 126 5.58 8.13 -7.10
CA SER A 126 6.39 7.88 -8.31
C SER A 126 7.67 7.08 -8.02
N ARG A 127 8.30 7.28 -6.84
CA ARG A 127 9.45 6.48 -6.41
C ARG A 127 9.04 5.02 -6.17
N GLN A 128 7.95 4.80 -5.43
CA GLN A 128 7.47 3.45 -5.11
C GLN A 128 6.95 2.70 -6.34
N GLU A 129 6.26 3.38 -7.23
CA GLU A 129 5.81 2.82 -8.52
C GLU A 129 7.01 2.40 -9.38
N ARG A 130 8.05 3.23 -9.47
CA ARG A 130 9.28 2.89 -10.17
C ARG A 130 9.96 1.67 -9.55
N ALA A 131 10.06 1.62 -8.22
CA ALA A 131 10.64 0.48 -7.51
C ALA A 131 9.88 -0.82 -7.82
N LEU A 132 8.53 -0.78 -7.95
CA LEU A 132 7.75 -1.94 -8.39
C LEU A 132 8.11 -2.37 -9.81
N VAL A 133 8.22 -1.42 -10.73
CA VAL A 133 8.60 -1.71 -12.14
C VAL A 133 9.99 -2.32 -12.18
N ASP A 134 10.98 -1.70 -11.54
CA ASP A 134 12.37 -2.19 -11.50
C ASP A 134 12.45 -3.59 -10.87
N TRP A 135 11.66 -3.86 -9.83
CA TRP A 135 11.57 -5.18 -9.22
C TRP A 135 10.96 -6.21 -10.19
N LEU A 136 9.87 -5.87 -10.88
CA LEU A 136 9.24 -6.75 -11.88
C LEU A 136 10.19 -7.08 -13.04
N GLU A 137 11.00 -6.11 -13.47
CA GLU A 137 12.04 -6.32 -14.48
C GLU A 137 13.17 -7.22 -13.94
N SER A 138 13.58 -7.04 -12.68
CA SER A 138 14.67 -7.81 -12.05
C SER A 138 14.35 -9.30 -11.89
N ILE A 139 13.09 -9.65 -11.69
CA ILE A 139 12.68 -11.06 -11.60
C ILE A 139 12.68 -11.75 -12.98
N GLY A 140 12.65 -10.99 -14.08
CA GLY A 140 12.74 -11.52 -15.44
C GLY A 140 11.76 -12.66 -15.71
N ASN A 141 12.25 -13.80 -16.16
CA ASN A 141 11.44 -14.99 -16.46
C ASN A 141 11.25 -15.95 -15.25
N LYS A 142 11.57 -15.51 -14.02
CA LYS A 142 11.29 -16.33 -12.83
C LYS A 142 9.79 -16.48 -12.61
N LYS A 143 9.39 -17.59 -11.98
CA LYS A 143 7.99 -17.79 -11.60
C LYS A 143 7.52 -16.70 -10.63
N LEU A 144 6.36 -16.10 -10.93
CA LEU A 144 5.72 -15.08 -10.11
C LEU A 144 4.41 -15.62 -9.53
N VAL A 145 4.22 -15.48 -8.23
CA VAL A 145 2.92 -15.66 -7.59
C VAL A 145 2.41 -14.30 -7.15
N VAL A 146 1.26 -13.90 -7.65
CA VAL A 146 0.52 -12.71 -7.20
C VAL A 146 -0.52 -13.18 -6.20
N LEU A 147 -0.32 -12.82 -4.92
CA LEU A 147 -1.27 -13.11 -3.85
C LEU A 147 -2.13 -11.88 -3.58
N GLU A 148 -3.37 -11.91 -4.06
CA GLU A 148 -4.35 -10.83 -3.91
C GLU A 148 -5.26 -11.13 -2.73
N VAL A 149 -5.34 -10.22 -1.74
CA VAL A 149 -6.07 -10.43 -0.50
C VAL A 149 -7.01 -9.28 -0.22
N GLY A 150 -8.32 -9.55 -0.15
CA GLY A 150 -9.33 -8.55 0.20
C GLY A 150 -9.49 -7.43 -0.83
N CYS A 151 -9.11 -7.66 -2.06
CA CYS A 151 -9.32 -6.72 -3.15
C CYS A 151 -10.76 -6.79 -3.63
N GLY A 152 -11.66 -6.04 -2.97
CA GLY A 152 -13.07 -5.95 -3.32
C GLY A 152 -13.33 -5.42 -4.73
N THR A 153 -14.60 -5.41 -5.13
CA THR A 153 -15.02 -4.91 -6.46
C THR A 153 -15.43 -3.45 -6.47
N SER A 154 -15.57 -2.81 -5.29
CA SER A 154 -16.00 -1.41 -5.20
C SER A 154 -14.91 -0.41 -5.57
N ILE A 155 -13.64 -0.73 -5.30
CA ILE A 155 -12.46 0.05 -5.71
C ILE A 155 -11.62 -0.87 -6.60
N HIS A 156 -11.74 -0.72 -7.90
CA HIS A 156 -11.15 -1.64 -8.89
C HIS A 156 -9.64 -1.46 -9.10
N SER A 157 -9.02 -0.40 -8.54
CA SER A 157 -7.65 0.00 -8.87
C SER A 157 -6.63 -1.14 -8.71
N LEU A 158 -6.62 -1.82 -7.56
CA LEU A 158 -5.64 -2.90 -7.32
C LEU A 158 -5.89 -4.13 -8.19
N ARG A 159 -7.17 -4.56 -8.37
CA ARG A 159 -7.47 -5.67 -9.29
C ARG A 159 -7.01 -5.37 -10.71
N SER A 160 -7.31 -4.17 -11.21
CA SER A 160 -6.90 -3.76 -12.54
C SER A 160 -5.38 -3.71 -12.66
N GLU A 161 -4.67 -3.19 -11.66
CA GLU A 161 -3.20 -3.15 -11.66
C GLU A 161 -2.60 -4.56 -11.68
N THR A 162 -3.09 -5.47 -10.84
CA THR A 162 -2.60 -6.86 -10.80
C THR A 162 -2.91 -7.60 -12.11
N GLU A 163 -4.09 -7.44 -12.67
CA GLU A 163 -4.47 -8.04 -13.95
C GLU A 163 -3.63 -7.50 -15.13
N ILE A 164 -3.29 -6.21 -15.12
CA ILE A 164 -2.37 -5.62 -16.10
C ILE A 164 -0.97 -6.22 -15.97
N ILE A 165 -0.44 -6.35 -14.74
CA ILE A 165 0.88 -6.96 -14.47
C ILE A 165 0.90 -8.40 -14.99
N ILE A 166 -0.13 -9.19 -14.65
CA ILE A 166 -0.25 -10.58 -15.09
C ILE A 166 -0.33 -10.67 -16.62
N GLY A 167 -1.22 -9.89 -17.25
CA GLY A 167 -1.39 -9.89 -18.69
C GLY A 167 -0.10 -9.51 -19.44
N LYS A 168 0.62 -8.49 -18.98
CA LYS A 168 1.92 -8.12 -19.58
C LYS A 168 2.94 -9.24 -19.46
N ARG A 169 2.99 -9.91 -18.32
CA ARG A 169 3.92 -11.02 -18.12
C ARG A 169 3.58 -12.21 -19.00
N GLN A 170 2.32 -12.61 -19.08
CA GLN A 170 1.85 -13.72 -19.91
C GLN A 170 2.15 -13.51 -21.41
N MET A 171 2.18 -12.25 -21.89
CA MET A 171 2.58 -11.93 -23.26
C MET A 171 4.07 -12.20 -23.53
N ILE A 172 4.91 -12.19 -22.50
CA ILE A 172 6.37 -12.33 -22.60
C ILE A 172 6.80 -13.76 -22.25
N GLU A 173 6.03 -14.43 -21.42
CA GLU A 173 6.33 -15.77 -20.88
C GLU A 173 6.20 -16.84 -21.98
N LYS A 174 7.21 -17.71 -22.05
CA LYS A 174 7.20 -18.88 -22.94
C LYS A 174 6.54 -20.10 -22.30
N ASP A 175 6.39 -20.07 -20.98
CA ASP A 175 5.83 -21.17 -20.17
C ASP A 175 4.44 -20.77 -19.65
N GLU A 176 3.42 -21.54 -20.02
CA GLU A 176 2.09 -21.40 -19.40
C GLU A 176 2.19 -21.70 -17.90
N GLY A 177 1.76 -20.73 -17.06
CA GLY A 177 1.78 -20.87 -15.60
C GLY A 177 3.03 -20.34 -14.91
N ALA A 178 3.93 -19.67 -15.62
CA ALA A 178 5.05 -18.94 -14.99
C ALA A 178 4.56 -17.79 -14.08
N THR A 179 3.38 -17.21 -14.35
CA THR A 179 2.70 -16.26 -13.48
C THR A 179 1.35 -16.81 -13.01
N THR A 180 1.16 -16.91 -11.70
CA THR A 180 -0.08 -17.41 -11.09
C THR A 180 -0.70 -16.35 -10.17
N LEU A 181 -1.97 -16.02 -10.39
CA LEU A 181 -2.80 -15.24 -9.47
C LEU A 181 -3.47 -16.16 -8.47
N ILE A 182 -3.38 -15.85 -7.19
CA ILE A 182 -4.19 -16.42 -6.11
C ILE A 182 -5.00 -15.29 -5.49
N ARG A 183 -6.32 -15.30 -5.69
CA ARG A 183 -7.23 -14.28 -5.15
C ARG A 183 -7.98 -14.83 -3.96
N ILE A 184 -7.80 -14.20 -2.80
CA ILE A 184 -8.48 -14.56 -1.55
C ILE A 184 -9.51 -13.48 -1.22
N ASP A 185 -10.77 -13.81 -1.36
CA ASP A 185 -11.87 -12.90 -1.03
C ASP A 185 -13.14 -13.71 -0.67
N PRO A 186 -13.81 -13.45 0.46
CA PRO A 186 -15.00 -14.21 0.85
C PRO A 186 -16.21 -13.96 -0.05
N GLY A 187 -16.31 -12.78 -0.67
CA GLY A 187 -17.43 -12.37 -1.51
C GLY A 187 -17.20 -12.64 -2.98
N ASN A 188 -16.03 -12.26 -3.50
CA ASN A 188 -15.72 -12.37 -4.92
C ASN A 188 -14.27 -12.79 -5.15
N ALA A 189 -14.04 -14.09 -5.25
CA ALA A 189 -12.75 -14.69 -5.57
C ALA A 189 -12.63 -15.11 -7.05
N ASP A 190 -13.44 -14.57 -7.96
CA ASP A 190 -13.42 -14.94 -9.37
C ASP A 190 -12.09 -14.48 -10.01
N VAL A 191 -11.47 -15.37 -10.75
CA VAL A 191 -10.17 -15.18 -11.42
C VAL A 191 -10.24 -15.65 -12.88
N PRO A 192 -9.35 -15.16 -13.75
CA PRO A 192 -9.21 -15.70 -15.10
C PRO A 192 -8.84 -17.19 -15.11
N VAL A 193 -9.05 -17.86 -16.24
CA VAL A 193 -8.69 -19.27 -16.40
C VAL A 193 -7.20 -19.50 -16.17
N GLY A 194 -6.86 -20.58 -15.46
CA GLY A 194 -5.47 -20.91 -15.10
C GLY A 194 -4.99 -20.29 -13.78
N HIS A 195 -5.83 -19.55 -13.09
CA HIS A 195 -5.55 -18.92 -11.79
C HIS A 195 -6.39 -19.51 -10.66
N VAL A 196 -6.13 -19.16 -9.41
CA VAL A 196 -6.74 -19.77 -8.23
C VAL A 196 -7.58 -18.77 -7.46
N GLY A 197 -8.89 -19.01 -7.36
CA GLY A 197 -9.79 -18.25 -6.49
C GLY A 197 -10.08 -19.00 -5.19
N VAL A 198 -9.93 -18.32 -4.05
CA VAL A 198 -10.16 -18.87 -2.71
C VAL A 198 -11.25 -18.06 -2.02
N ARG A 199 -12.47 -18.61 -1.94
CA ARG A 199 -13.62 -17.97 -1.25
C ARG A 199 -13.54 -18.23 0.25
N MET A 200 -12.68 -17.49 0.94
CA MET A 200 -12.39 -17.66 2.35
C MET A 200 -12.03 -16.32 2.97
N LYS A 201 -12.17 -16.19 4.30
CA LYS A 201 -11.65 -15.02 5.02
C LYS A 201 -10.12 -15.00 4.95
N ALA A 202 -9.56 -13.82 4.78
CA ALA A 202 -8.11 -13.62 4.55
C ALA A 202 -7.23 -14.34 5.61
N MET A 203 -7.53 -14.16 6.89
CA MET A 203 -6.72 -14.77 7.96
C MET A 203 -6.77 -16.30 7.95
N GLU A 204 -7.93 -16.87 7.70
CA GLU A 204 -8.11 -18.34 7.63
C GLU A 204 -7.31 -18.93 6.47
N ALA A 205 -7.43 -18.34 5.27
CA ALA A 205 -6.68 -18.77 4.10
C ALA A 205 -5.18 -18.61 4.29
N LEU A 206 -4.72 -17.46 4.79
CA LEU A 206 -3.30 -17.17 4.97
C LEU A 206 -2.65 -18.08 6.02
N VAL A 207 -3.33 -18.41 7.11
CA VAL A 207 -2.82 -19.36 8.11
C VAL A 207 -2.73 -20.77 7.53
N GLY A 208 -3.69 -21.18 6.68
CA GLY A 208 -3.62 -22.46 5.98
C GLY A 208 -2.42 -22.52 5.05
N ILE A 209 -2.23 -21.52 4.20
CA ILE A 209 -1.09 -21.43 3.26
C ILE A 209 0.25 -21.38 4.02
N GLU A 210 0.35 -20.62 5.11
CA GLU A 210 1.57 -20.53 5.91
C GLU A 210 1.99 -21.91 6.44
N LYS A 211 1.05 -22.70 6.95
CA LYS A 211 1.35 -24.07 7.46
C LYS A 211 1.97 -24.93 6.36
N GLU A 212 1.40 -24.92 5.16
CA GLU A 212 1.94 -25.71 4.04
C GLU A 212 3.35 -25.24 3.62
N ILE A 213 3.58 -23.93 3.57
CA ILE A 213 4.89 -23.37 3.23
C ILE A 213 5.97 -23.75 4.25
N LEU A 214 5.62 -23.76 5.55
CA LEU A 214 6.57 -24.09 6.62
C LEU A 214 6.83 -25.60 6.76
N MET A 215 5.99 -26.47 6.17
CA MET A 215 6.18 -27.92 6.15
C MET A 215 7.00 -28.42 4.96
N MET A 216 7.27 -27.57 3.97
CA MET A 216 8.07 -27.87 2.78
C MET A 216 9.54 -27.60 3.00
#